data_bcd8a9421271d7839b802255a23e3b98
#
_entry.id   bcd8a9421271d7839b802255a23e3b98
#
_cell.length_a   1.000
_cell.length_b   1.000
_cell.length_c   1.000
_cell.angle_alpha   90.00
_cell.angle_beta   90.00
_cell.angle_gamma   90.00
#
_symmetry.space_group_name_H-M   'P 1'
#
loop_
_entity.id
_entity.type
_entity.pdbx_description
1 polymer ?
#
loop_
_entity_poly.entity_id
_entity_poly.type
_entity_poly.pdbx_seq_one_letter_code
_entity_poly.pdbx_strand_id
1 'polypeptide(L)'
;EEGRTGFAHFFEHLLFEGSENIGRGEFMKIIPANGGTFNANTSQDRTYYYDIFPSNKLELGLWLESERMLHPVIDQVAVDTQNEVVKEEKRQSYDRPYGKLLKVLWESLFKVHPYKDENIGRMEDLDAATLDEFMAYFDKYYSPDNAVLVVAGDIEIEKTKTLVSKYFSEVKRRPGFTRNFPKEVPITETEKVTAYDKNIQIPAVLAAYRMPGMAERDAFVLDMISTYLSGGKSSVLSVSYTHLTLPTINWV
;
A
#
# COMPACT_ATOMS: atom_id res chain seq x y z
N GLU A 1 4.69 6.31 -12.44
CA GLU A 1 5.42 6.87 -13.61
C GLU A 1 6.02 5.70 -14.39
N GLU A 2 6.03 5.79 -15.72
CA GLU A 2 6.62 4.75 -16.57
C GLU A 2 8.13 4.65 -16.31
N GLY A 3 8.65 3.42 -16.16
CA GLY A 3 10.04 3.16 -15.78
C GLY A 3 10.36 3.46 -14.31
N ARG A 4 9.36 3.74 -13.47
CA ARG A 4 9.51 4.03 -12.03
C ARG A 4 8.38 3.41 -11.22
N THR A 5 7.92 2.23 -11.63
CA THR A 5 6.91 1.47 -10.86
C THR A 5 7.50 0.99 -9.53
N GLY A 6 6.69 0.93 -8.49
CA GLY A 6 7.11 0.42 -7.19
C GLY A 6 7.73 1.44 -6.23
N PHE A 7 8.00 2.67 -6.66
CA PHE A 7 8.66 3.68 -5.80
C PHE A 7 7.90 3.94 -4.51
N ALA A 8 6.58 4.02 -4.54
CA ALA A 8 5.79 4.25 -3.32
C ALA A 8 5.98 3.13 -2.29
N HIS A 9 5.95 1.87 -2.72
CA HIS A 9 6.21 0.72 -1.86
C HIS A 9 7.67 0.65 -1.41
N PHE A 10 8.60 0.97 -2.30
CA PHE A 10 10.01 1.05 -1.94
C PHE A 10 10.27 2.09 -0.84
N PHE A 11 9.60 3.26 -0.92
CA PHE A 11 9.66 4.28 0.11
C PHE A 11 9.02 3.84 1.43
N GLU A 12 8.01 2.98 1.39
CA GLU A 12 7.49 2.36 2.61
C GLU A 12 8.62 1.68 3.39
N HIS A 13 9.49 0.94 2.71
CA HIS A 13 10.66 0.30 3.32
C HIS A 13 11.75 1.30 3.73
N LEU A 14 12.13 2.20 2.82
CA LEU A 14 13.22 3.15 3.05
C LEU A 14 13.01 4.00 4.30
N LEU A 15 11.78 4.41 4.57
CA LEU A 15 11.48 5.27 5.70
C LEU A 15 11.45 4.56 7.07
N PHE A 16 11.78 3.28 7.11
CA PHE A 16 12.10 2.53 8.33
C PHE A 16 13.61 2.35 8.55
N GLU A 17 14.44 2.66 7.57
CA GLU A 17 15.89 2.48 7.68
C GLU A 17 16.51 3.33 8.80
N GLY A 18 16.05 4.56 8.97
CA GLY A 18 16.50 5.47 9.99
C GLY A 18 16.37 6.93 9.60
N SER A 19 16.83 7.79 10.47
CA SER A 19 16.91 9.24 10.26
C SER A 19 18.26 9.78 10.73
N GLU A 20 18.49 11.09 10.59
CA GLU A 20 19.66 11.74 11.15
C GLU A 20 19.80 11.52 12.67
N ASN A 21 18.68 11.33 13.38
CA ASN A 21 18.62 11.16 14.83
C ASN A 21 18.32 9.72 15.28
N ILE A 22 18.01 8.82 14.34
CA ILE A 22 17.67 7.41 14.60
C ILE A 22 18.58 6.55 13.76
N GLY A 23 19.41 5.74 14.39
CA GLY A 23 20.33 4.86 13.70
C GLY A 23 19.61 3.80 12.86
N ARG A 24 20.30 3.27 11.85
CA ARG A 24 19.78 2.25 10.94
C ARG A 24 19.23 1.04 11.71
N GLY A 25 17.97 0.66 11.42
CA GLY A 25 17.27 -0.43 12.06
C GLY A 25 16.84 -0.18 13.52
N GLU A 26 17.08 1.03 14.07
CA GLU A 26 16.65 1.36 15.42
C GLU A 26 15.16 1.71 15.50
N PHE A 27 14.57 2.19 14.44
CA PHE A 27 13.12 2.46 14.37
C PHE A 27 12.31 1.25 14.84
N MET A 28 12.62 0.08 14.30
CA MET A 28 11.96 -1.18 14.61
C MET A 28 12.23 -1.70 16.05
N LYS A 29 13.21 -1.14 16.74
CA LYS A 29 13.54 -1.50 18.14
C LYS A 29 12.92 -0.52 19.15
N ILE A 30 12.92 0.77 18.82
CA ILE A 30 12.40 1.82 19.72
C ILE A 30 10.93 1.59 20.01
N ILE A 31 10.13 1.28 19.02
CA ILE A 31 8.68 1.16 19.15
C ILE A 31 8.30 0.00 20.09
N PRO A 32 8.73 -1.25 19.88
CA PRO A 32 8.43 -2.34 20.80
C PRO A 32 9.03 -2.16 22.19
N ALA A 33 10.24 -1.58 22.30
CA ALA A 33 10.87 -1.32 23.59
C ALA A 33 10.08 -0.32 24.46
N ASN A 34 9.19 0.47 23.84
CA ASN A 34 8.31 1.39 24.53
C ASN A 34 6.85 0.91 24.61
N GLY A 35 6.62 -0.39 24.39
CA GLY A 35 5.30 -1.04 24.49
C GLY A 35 4.39 -0.74 23.30
N GLY A 36 4.96 -0.26 22.19
CA GLY A 36 4.23 0.01 20.96
C GLY A 36 4.29 -1.11 19.94
N THR A 37 3.47 -0.98 18.93
CA THR A 37 3.50 -1.76 17.69
C THR A 37 3.41 -0.83 16.50
N PHE A 38 3.89 -1.25 15.34
CA PHE A 38 3.88 -0.45 14.13
C PHE A 38 3.63 -1.33 12.91
N ASN A 39 3.20 -0.72 11.84
CA ASN A 39 3.19 -1.32 10.52
C ASN A 39 3.08 -0.23 9.45
N ALA A 40 3.18 -0.63 8.18
CA ALA A 40 2.89 0.22 7.06
C ALA A 40 2.22 -0.59 5.93
N ASN A 41 1.63 0.08 4.97
CA ASN A 41 1.14 -0.53 3.75
C ASN A 41 1.06 0.48 2.61
N THR A 42 1.31 0.01 1.41
CA THR A 42 1.13 0.77 0.17
C THR A 42 0.00 0.20 -0.66
N SER A 43 -0.92 1.07 -1.04
CA SER A 43 -1.98 0.81 -2.00
C SER A 43 -1.79 1.68 -3.26
N GLN A 44 -2.72 1.61 -4.21
CA GLN A 44 -2.64 2.36 -5.47
C GLN A 44 -2.51 3.88 -5.28
N ASP A 45 -3.13 4.44 -4.23
CA ASP A 45 -3.21 5.89 -4.02
C ASP A 45 -2.59 6.37 -2.71
N ARG A 46 -2.07 5.46 -1.89
CA ARG A 46 -1.66 5.79 -0.52
C ARG A 46 -0.51 4.90 -0.04
N THR A 47 0.49 5.51 0.60
CA THR A 47 1.37 4.84 1.55
C THR A 47 0.96 5.27 2.95
N TYR A 48 0.71 4.31 3.82
CA TYR A 48 0.19 4.51 5.17
C TYR A 48 1.15 3.92 6.18
N TYR A 49 1.64 4.75 7.09
CA TYR A 49 2.45 4.37 8.24
C TYR A 49 1.61 4.53 9.49
N TYR A 50 1.74 3.65 10.45
CA TYR A 50 1.09 3.82 11.72
C TYR A 50 1.85 3.16 12.87
N ASP A 51 1.82 3.86 14.00
CA ASP A 51 2.34 3.41 15.28
C ASP A 51 1.21 3.37 16.30
N ILE A 52 1.20 2.36 17.16
CA ILE A 52 0.27 2.23 18.28
C ILE A 52 1.10 2.22 19.54
N PHE A 53 0.88 3.19 20.43
CA PHE A 53 1.60 3.33 21.69
C PHE A 53 0.65 3.43 22.89
N PRO A 54 1.09 3.07 24.10
CA PRO A 54 0.43 3.52 25.31
C PRO A 54 0.33 5.05 25.35
N SER A 55 -0.77 5.60 25.90
CA SER A 55 -1.06 7.05 25.86
C SER A 55 0.06 7.93 26.43
N ASN A 56 0.81 7.44 27.41
CA ASN A 56 1.97 8.13 27.99
C ASN A 56 3.21 8.20 27.05
N LYS A 57 3.15 7.58 25.88
CA LYS A 57 4.20 7.59 24.84
C LYS A 57 3.79 8.38 23.58
N LEU A 58 2.71 9.16 23.64
CA LEU A 58 2.26 10.00 22.53
C LEU A 58 3.37 10.88 21.94
N GLU A 59 4.16 11.51 22.80
CA GLU A 59 5.25 12.38 22.35
C GLU A 59 6.32 11.62 21.57
N LEU A 60 6.64 10.38 21.99
CA LEU A 60 7.58 9.51 21.27
C LEU A 60 7.06 9.16 19.87
N GLY A 61 5.77 8.77 19.74
CA GLY A 61 5.18 8.45 18.44
C GLY A 61 5.20 9.66 17.50
N LEU A 62 4.84 10.85 17.99
CA LEU A 62 4.88 12.07 17.19
C LEU A 62 6.31 12.43 16.77
N TRP A 63 7.30 12.24 17.63
CA TRP A 63 8.70 12.44 17.28
C TRP A 63 9.14 11.46 16.18
N LEU A 64 8.86 10.16 16.31
CA LEU A 64 9.23 9.14 15.32
C LEU A 64 8.65 9.47 13.93
N GLU A 65 7.37 9.84 13.87
CA GLU A 65 6.73 10.19 12.61
C GLU A 65 7.25 11.52 12.03
N SER A 66 7.66 12.47 12.88
CA SER A 66 8.29 13.70 12.40
C SER A 66 9.68 13.45 11.82
N GLU A 67 10.46 12.55 12.40
CA GLU A 67 11.76 12.14 11.86
C GLU A 67 11.64 11.55 10.44
N ARG A 68 10.61 10.76 10.21
CA ARG A 68 10.27 10.19 8.90
C ARG A 68 10.00 11.25 7.84
N MET A 69 9.42 12.39 8.23
CA MET A 69 9.08 13.49 7.33
C MET A 69 10.20 14.53 7.16
N LEU A 70 11.05 14.69 8.18
CA LEU A 70 12.04 15.77 8.23
C LEU A 70 13.44 15.29 7.86
N HIS A 71 13.85 14.14 8.39
CA HIS A 71 15.26 13.76 8.48
C HIS A 71 15.55 12.33 8.00
N PRO A 72 14.80 11.73 7.04
CA PRO A 72 15.08 10.36 6.64
C PRO A 72 16.48 10.27 6.02
N VAL A 73 17.22 9.23 6.36
CA VAL A 73 18.50 8.93 5.73
C VAL A 73 18.25 8.04 4.51
N ILE A 74 18.27 8.66 3.35
CA ILE A 74 18.16 7.98 2.05
C ILE A 74 19.53 8.00 1.40
N ASP A 75 20.29 6.95 1.59
CA ASP A 75 21.62 6.77 1.03
C ASP A 75 21.73 5.50 0.18
N GLN A 76 22.83 5.32 -0.53
CA GLN A 76 23.03 4.19 -1.41
C GLN A 76 22.95 2.84 -0.66
N VAL A 77 23.41 2.79 0.58
CA VAL A 77 23.37 1.57 1.41
C VAL A 77 21.93 1.18 1.73
N ALA A 78 21.09 2.16 2.07
CA ALA A 78 19.67 1.92 2.31
C ALA A 78 18.97 1.45 1.03
N VAL A 79 19.23 2.11 -0.10
CA VAL A 79 18.66 1.76 -1.40
C VAL A 79 19.07 0.33 -1.79
N ASP A 80 20.35 0.00 -1.74
CA ASP A 80 20.84 -1.34 -2.13
C ASP A 80 20.24 -2.43 -1.22
N THR A 81 20.17 -2.17 0.09
CA THR A 81 19.61 -3.11 1.07
C THR A 81 18.14 -3.36 0.79
N GLN A 82 17.35 -2.30 0.66
CA GLN A 82 15.90 -2.43 0.47
C GLN A 82 15.54 -2.92 -0.93
N ASN A 83 16.37 -2.68 -1.93
CA ASN A 83 16.19 -3.26 -3.27
C ASN A 83 16.14 -4.80 -3.20
N GLU A 84 17.10 -5.43 -2.51
CA GLU A 84 17.11 -6.88 -2.37
C GLU A 84 15.93 -7.39 -1.52
N VAL A 85 15.52 -6.66 -0.48
CA VAL A 85 14.35 -7.01 0.35
C VAL A 85 13.07 -7.00 -0.47
N VAL A 86 12.80 -5.92 -1.21
CA VAL A 86 11.59 -5.79 -2.04
C VAL A 86 11.56 -6.81 -3.18
N LYS A 87 12.70 -7.09 -3.79
CA LYS A 87 12.82 -8.16 -4.80
C LYS A 87 12.50 -9.53 -4.22
N GLU A 88 13.01 -9.82 -3.04
CA GLU A 88 12.73 -11.10 -2.38
C GLU A 88 11.25 -11.20 -1.97
N GLU A 89 10.65 -10.14 -1.48
CA GLU A 89 9.22 -10.09 -1.19
C GLU A 89 8.38 -10.38 -2.44
N LYS A 90 8.74 -9.80 -3.58
CA LYS A 90 8.08 -10.06 -4.86
C LYS A 90 8.24 -11.52 -5.29
N ARG A 91 9.45 -12.10 -5.18
CA ARG A 91 9.68 -13.51 -5.49
C ARG A 91 8.81 -14.41 -4.61
N GLN A 92 8.79 -14.17 -3.30
CA GLN A 92 7.98 -14.94 -2.35
C GLN A 92 6.47 -14.80 -2.63
N SER A 93 6.01 -13.61 -3.00
CA SER A 93 4.61 -13.40 -3.39
C SER A 93 4.25 -14.22 -4.63
N TYR A 94 5.12 -14.26 -5.63
CA TYR A 94 4.88 -14.99 -6.88
C TYR A 94 5.06 -16.50 -6.76
N ASP A 95 5.81 -16.98 -5.79
CA ASP A 95 5.99 -18.41 -5.52
C ASP A 95 4.81 -19.04 -4.77
N ARG A 96 3.93 -18.23 -4.20
CA ARG A 96 2.69 -18.71 -3.58
C ARG A 96 1.69 -19.14 -4.64
N PRO A 97 0.88 -20.18 -4.38
CA PRO A 97 -0.24 -20.50 -5.25
C PRO A 97 -1.12 -19.26 -5.50
N TYR A 98 -1.47 -19.03 -6.74
CA TYR A 98 -2.24 -17.84 -7.20
C TYR A 98 -1.54 -16.49 -7.01
N GLY A 99 -0.26 -16.44 -6.66
CA GLY A 99 0.48 -15.21 -6.39
C GLY A 99 0.51 -14.19 -7.54
N LYS A 100 0.37 -14.65 -8.78
CA LYS A 100 0.31 -13.80 -9.98
C LYS A 100 -1.09 -13.37 -10.38
N LEU A 101 -2.12 -13.86 -9.68
CA LEU A 101 -3.51 -13.65 -10.09
C LEU A 101 -3.91 -12.17 -10.09
N LEU A 102 -3.51 -11.43 -9.05
CA LEU A 102 -3.82 -10.01 -8.95
C LEU A 102 -3.13 -9.20 -10.05
N LYS A 103 -1.88 -9.52 -10.38
CA LYS A 103 -1.19 -8.88 -11.51
C LYS A 103 -1.97 -9.01 -12.81
N VAL A 104 -2.32 -10.24 -13.18
CA VAL A 104 -3.10 -10.52 -14.39
C VAL A 104 -4.44 -9.77 -14.36
N LEU A 105 -5.08 -9.70 -13.20
CA LEU A 105 -6.34 -8.99 -13.03
C LEU A 105 -6.19 -7.49 -13.28
N TRP A 106 -5.22 -6.83 -12.64
CA TRP A 106 -4.99 -5.39 -12.78
C TRP A 106 -4.61 -5.02 -14.22
N GLU A 107 -3.71 -5.77 -14.86
CA GLU A 107 -3.33 -5.61 -16.26
C GLU A 107 -4.52 -5.83 -17.23
N SER A 108 -5.48 -6.67 -16.84
CA SER A 108 -6.70 -6.89 -17.62
C SER A 108 -7.69 -5.75 -17.45
N LEU A 109 -7.88 -5.27 -16.23
CA LEU A 109 -8.82 -4.19 -15.92
C LEU A 109 -8.37 -2.81 -16.41
N PHE A 110 -7.07 -2.53 -16.36
CA PHE A 110 -6.50 -1.22 -16.70
C PHE A 110 -5.48 -1.36 -17.83
N LYS A 111 -5.68 -0.62 -18.91
CA LYS A 111 -4.79 -0.66 -20.08
C LYS A 111 -3.86 0.56 -20.15
N VAL A 112 -4.35 1.71 -19.72
CA VAL A 112 -3.62 2.99 -19.79
C VAL A 112 -3.41 3.64 -18.42
N HIS A 113 -4.34 3.44 -17.48
CA HIS A 113 -4.20 3.99 -16.14
C HIS A 113 -3.06 3.29 -15.38
N PRO A 114 -2.28 4.02 -14.55
CA PRO A 114 -1.20 3.43 -13.74
C PRO A 114 -1.61 2.28 -12.81
N TYR A 115 -2.89 2.10 -12.51
CA TYR A 115 -3.39 0.96 -11.75
C TYR A 115 -3.15 -0.40 -12.40
N LYS A 116 -2.75 -0.44 -13.68
CA LYS A 116 -2.30 -1.66 -14.34
C LYS A 116 -1.03 -2.25 -13.71
N ASP A 117 -0.19 -1.40 -13.12
CA ASP A 117 1.07 -1.83 -12.51
C ASP A 117 0.87 -2.23 -11.04
N GLU A 118 1.60 -3.22 -10.60
CA GLU A 118 1.60 -3.66 -9.20
C GLU A 118 2.28 -2.62 -8.31
N ASN A 119 1.80 -2.47 -7.08
CA ASN A 119 2.40 -1.53 -6.10
C ASN A 119 3.85 -1.87 -5.76
N ILE A 120 4.20 -3.16 -5.78
CA ILE A 120 5.57 -3.63 -5.55
C ILE A 120 6.53 -3.27 -6.69
N GLY A 121 6.01 -2.89 -7.85
CA GLY A 121 6.78 -2.45 -9.00
C GLY A 121 7.37 -3.59 -9.85
N ARG A 122 8.05 -3.19 -10.92
CA ARG A 122 8.83 -4.09 -11.77
C ARG A 122 10.25 -4.15 -11.26
N MET A 123 10.87 -5.33 -11.31
CA MET A 123 12.27 -5.51 -10.88
C MET A 123 13.21 -4.61 -11.65
N GLU A 124 12.98 -4.51 -12.96
CA GLU A 124 13.79 -3.72 -13.88
C GLU A 124 13.76 -2.22 -13.53
N ASP A 125 12.61 -1.71 -13.10
CA ASP A 125 12.45 -0.31 -12.68
C ASP A 125 13.20 -0.04 -11.38
N LEU A 126 13.15 -0.99 -10.43
CA LEU A 126 13.87 -0.88 -9.16
C LEU A 126 15.39 -0.96 -9.35
N ASP A 127 15.86 -1.80 -10.27
CA ASP A 127 17.29 -1.94 -10.59
C ASP A 127 17.86 -0.73 -11.34
N ALA A 128 17.02 -0.09 -12.15
CA ALA A 128 17.43 1.09 -12.94
C ALA A 128 17.36 2.40 -12.14
N ALA A 129 16.72 2.39 -10.97
CA ALA A 129 16.50 3.58 -10.17
C ALA A 129 17.81 4.09 -9.54
N THR A 130 18.00 5.40 -9.60
CA THR A 130 19.16 6.09 -9.02
C THR A 130 18.83 6.74 -7.68
N LEU A 131 19.84 7.01 -6.87
CA LEU A 131 19.67 7.71 -5.60
C LEU A 131 19.03 9.10 -5.79
N ASP A 132 19.43 9.83 -6.84
CA ASP A 132 18.86 11.15 -7.15
C ASP A 132 17.36 11.06 -7.46
N GLU A 133 16.91 9.99 -8.09
CA GLU A 133 15.49 9.78 -8.38
C GLU A 133 14.71 9.43 -7.13
N PHE A 134 15.29 8.67 -6.19
CA PHE A 134 14.68 8.46 -4.88
C PHE A 134 14.58 9.76 -4.10
N MET A 135 15.62 10.58 -4.08
CA MET A 135 15.58 11.90 -3.42
C MET A 135 14.50 12.80 -4.06
N ALA A 136 14.44 12.84 -5.38
CA ALA A 136 13.43 13.62 -6.10
C ALA A 136 11.99 13.11 -5.83
N TYR A 137 11.81 11.81 -5.66
CA TYR A 137 10.52 11.22 -5.27
C TYR A 137 10.10 11.67 -3.86
N PHE A 138 11.02 11.59 -2.89
CA PHE A 138 10.76 12.06 -1.55
C PHE A 138 10.38 13.54 -1.55
N ASP A 139 11.16 14.37 -2.24
CA ASP A 139 10.89 15.79 -2.36
C ASP A 139 9.55 16.12 -3.00
N LYS A 140 9.10 15.29 -3.92
CA LYS A 140 7.82 15.49 -4.62
C LYS A 140 6.63 15.06 -3.78
N TYR A 141 6.70 13.94 -3.09
CA TYR A 141 5.53 13.29 -2.50
C TYR A 141 5.44 13.39 -0.98
N TYR A 142 6.56 13.49 -0.28
CA TYR A 142 6.60 13.61 1.19
C TYR A 142 6.61 15.08 1.61
N SER A 143 5.46 15.71 1.46
CA SER A 143 5.21 17.13 1.77
C SER A 143 3.95 17.25 2.62
N PRO A 144 3.84 18.23 3.52
CA PRO A 144 2.63 18.45 4.32
C PRO A 144 1.39 18.69 3.47
N ASP A 145 1.53 19.13 2.22
CA ASP A 145 0.42 19.31 1.29
C ASP A 145 -0.12 17.99 0.73
N ASN A 146 0.64 16.91 0.86
CA ASN A 146 0.30 15.57 0.37
C ASN A 146 0.27 14.53 1.50
N ALA A 147 0.29 14.95 2.75
CA ALA A 147 0.27 14.10 3.93
C ALA A 147 -0.91 14.43 4.83
N VAL A 148 -1.42 13.43 5.51
CA VAL A 148 -2.45 13.56 6.54
C VAL A 148 -1.93 12.89 7.80
N LEU A 149 -1.74 13.65 8.88
CA LEU A 149 -1.44 13.13 10.20
C LEU A 149 -2.72 12.92 10.97
N VAL A 150 -2.93 11.70 11.44
CA VAL A 150 -4.08 11.34 12.30
C VAL A 150 -3.56 10.86 13.65
N VAL A 151 -4.02 11.48 14.71
CA VAL A 151 -3.75 11.07 16.10
C VAL A 151 -5.07 10.71 16.76
N ALA A 152 -5.20 9.46 17.19
CA ALA A 152 -6.44 8.95 17.78
C ALA A 152 -6.17 8.09 19.02
N GLY A 153 -7.02 8.18 20.02
CA GLY A 153 -6.92 7.39 21.25
C GLY A 153 -7.19 8.19 22.51
N ASP A 154 -6.61 7.78 23.63
CA ASP A 154 -6.66 8.48 24.90
C ASP A 154 -5.70 9.67 24.89
N ILE A 155 -6.17 10.82 24.39
CA ILE A 155 -5.38 12.04 24.17
C ILE A 155 -6.10 13.29 24.66
N GLU A 156 -5.31 14.27 25.07
CA GLU A 156 -5.76 15.65 25.31
C GLU A 156 -5.53 16.49 24.04
N ILE A 157 -6.57 16.99 23.42
CA ILE A 157 -6.51 17.67 22.11
C ILE A 157 -5.50 18.82 22.10
N GLU A 158 -5.56 19.74 23.08
CA GLU A 158 -4.70 20.93 23.08
C GLU A 158 -3.22 20.59 23.35
N LYS A 159 -2.96 19.62 24.20
CA LYS A 159 -1.63 19.10 24.41
C LYS A 159 -1.08 18.42 23.15
N THR A 160 -1.93 17.63 22.48
CA THR A 160 -1.56 16.96 21.22
C THR A 160 -1.23 17.98 20.14
N LYS A 161 -2.05 19.03 19.96
CA LYS A 161 -1.76 20.12 19.02
C LYS A 161 -0.41 20.81 19.32
N THR A 162 -0.12 21.03 20.59
CA THR A 162 1.16 21.62 21.01
C THR A 162 2.32 20.73 20.62
N LEU A 163 2.21 19.42 20.86
CA LEU A 163 3.25 18.45 20.47
C LEU A 163 3.38 18.33 18.94
N VAL A 164 2.27 18.29 18.21
CA VAL A 164 2.30 18.31 16.74
C VAL A 164 3.00 19.57 16.23
N SER A 165 2.68 20.74 16.78
CA SER A 165 3.38 21.97 16.42
C SER A 165 4.87 21.93 16.75
N LYS A 166 5.24 21.33 17.88
CA LYS A 166 6.64 21.16 18.28
C LYS A 166 7.46 20.35 17.28
N TYR A 167 6.90 19.24 16.81
CA TYR A 167 7.64 18.27 16.00
C TYR A 167 7.46 18.45 14.49
N PHE A 168 6.35 19.02 14.03
CA PHE A 168 6.06 19.11 12.60
C PHE A 168 6.13 20.53 12.02
N SER A 169 6.35 21.57 12.82
CA SER A 169 6.39 22.96 12.33
C SER A 169 7.52 23.22 11.33
N GLU A 170 8.59 22.43 11.36
CA GLU A 170 9.72 22.56 10.45
C GLU A 170 9.54 21.81 9.14
N VAL A 171 8.49 20.98 9.01
CA VAL A 171 8.20 20.26 7.76
C VAL A 171 7.88 21.27 6.67
N LYS A 172 8.80 21.42 5.73
CA LYS A 172 8.71 22.43 4.68
C LYS A 172 7.68 22.05 3.63
N ARG A 173 6.87 23.03 3.24
CA ARG A 173 6.07 22.94 2.05
C ARG A 173 6.98 22.82 0.83
N ARG A 174 6.63 21.89 -0.06
CA ARG A 174 7.34 21.66 -1.31
C ARG A 174 6.45 22.03 -2.49
N PRO A 175 7.00 22.27 -3.70
CA PRO A 175 6.17 22.53 -4.86
C PRO A 175 5.15 21.42 -5.05
N GLY A 176 3.86 21.80 -5.08
CA GLY A 176 2.78 20.85 -5.31
C GLY A 176 2.92 20.21 -6.71
N PHE A 177 2.32 19.03 -6.87
CA PHE A 177 2.25 18.37 -8.17
C PHE A 177 0.79 18.19 -8.60
N THR A 178 0.57 18.23 -9.90
CA THR A 178 -0.75 17.97 -10.48
C THR A 178 -0.87 16.49 -10.81
N ARG A 179 -1.91 15.85 -10.28
CA ARG A 179 -2.27 14.49 -10.68
C ARG A 179 -3.03 14.56 -12.00
N ASN A 180 -2.44 14.01 -13.05
CA ASN A 180 -3.08 13.90 -14.36
C ASN A 180 -2.96 12.45 -14.83
N PHE A 181 -4.00 11.67 -14.57
CA PHE A 181 -4.04 10.28 -14.97
C PHE A 181 -4.83 10.12 -16.29
N PRO A 182 -4.37 9.25 -17.20
CA PRO A 182 -5.11 8.96 -18.40
C PRO A 182 -6.44 8.30 -18.04
N LYS A 183 -7.50 8.71 -18.73
CA LYS A 183 -8.81 8.11 -18.55
C LYS A 183 -8.87 6.76 -19.27
N GLU A 184 -9.28 5.73 -18.54
CA GLU A 184 -9.47 4.39 -19.12
C GLU A 184 -10.61 4.34 -20.13
N VAL A 185 -10.45 3.49 -21.14
CA VAL A 185 -11.50 3.18 -22.09
C VAL A 185 -12.58 2.35 -21.37
N PRO A 186 -13.88 2.64 -21.59
CA PRO A 186 -14.95 1.81 -21.03
C PRO A 186 -14.83 0.34 -21.44
N ILE A 187 -15.09 -0.58 -20.52
CA ILE A 187 -15.25 -2.00 -20.83
C ILE A 187 -16.67 -2.19 -21.37
N THR A 188 -16.78 -2.56 -22.64
CA THR A 188 -18.08 -2.75 -23.31
C THR A 188 -18.44 -4.22 -23.48
N GLU A 189 -17.46 -5.11 -23.36
CA GLU A 189 -17.62 -6.54 -23.52
C GLU A 189 -16.87 -7.32 -22.44
N THR A 190 -17.31 -8.55 -22.17
CA THR A 190 -16.60 -9.42 -21.23
C THR A 190 -15.28 -9.89 -21.83
N GLU A 191 -14.17 -9.47 -21.24
CA GLU A 191 -12.84 -10.00 -21.56
C GLU A 191 -12.60 -11.29 -20.76
N LYS A 192 -12.16 -12.35 -21.43
CA LYS A 192 -11.75 -13.61 -20.79
C LYS A 192 -10.25 -13.78 -20.96
N VAL A 193 -9.54 -13.82 -19.86
CA VAL A 193 -8.09 -14.01 -19.82
C VAL A 193 -7.78 -15.33 -19.12
N THR A 194 -6.89 -16.13 -19.68
CA THR A 194 -6.40 -17.36 -19.07
C THR A 194 -4.94 -17.19 -18.71
N ALA A 195 -4.61 -17.39 -17.44
CA ALA A 195 -3.25 -17.39 -16.95
C ALA A 195 -2.89 -18.79 -16.43
N TYR A 196 -1.63 -19.18 -16.62
CA TYR A 196 -1.11 -20.45 -16.15
C TYR A 196 -0.12 -20.23 -15.02
N ASP A 197 -0.28 -20.98 -13.95
CA ASP A 197 0.66 -20.99 -12.84
C ASP A 197 1.00 -22.45 -12.49
N LYS A 198 2.29 -22.80 -12.54
CA LYS A 198 2.77 -24.16 -12.22
C LYS A 198 2.57 -24.55 -10.74
N ASN A 199 2.36 -23.57 -9.87
CA ASN A 199 2.22 -23.76 -8.43
C ASN A 199 0.77 -24.06 -8.00
N ILE A 200 -0.21 -24.05 -8.93
CA ILE A 200 -1.61 -24.33 -8.62
C ILE A 200 -2.01 -25.76 -9.05
N GLN A 201 -2.83 -26.38 -8.23
CA GLN A 201 -3.42 -27.70 -8.54
C GLN A 201 -4.91 -27.58 -8.90
N ILE A 202 -5.58 -26.58 -8.37
CA ILE A 202 -7.02 -26.36 -8.58
C ILE A 202 -7.21 -25.07 -9.38
N PRO A 203 -7.91 -25.09 -10.53
CA PRO A 203 -8.19 -23.89 -11.27
C PRO A 203 -9.01 -22.89 -10.44
N ALA A 204 -8.75 -21.60 -10.63
CA ALA A 204 -9.55 -20.55 -10.04
C ALA A 204 -10.19 -19.69 -11.14
N VAL A 205 -11.38 -19.18 -10.88
CA VAL A 205 -12.05 -18.18 -11.70
C VAL A 205 -12.21 -16.91 -10.88
N LEU A 206 -11.74 -15.80 -11.43
CA LEU A 206 -11.88 -14.49 -10.83
C LEU A 206 -12.68 -13.61 -11.77
N ALA A 207 -13.78 -13.04 -11.27
CA ALA A 207 -14.56 -12.03 -11.98
C ALA A 207 -14.28 -10.66 -11.33
N ALA A 208 -14.02 -9.66 -12.16
CA ALA A 208 -13.75 -8.32 -11.68
C ALA A 208 -14.44 -7.26 -12.54
N TYR A 209 -14.78 -6.16 -11.91
CA TYR A 209 -15.47 -5.04 -12.53
C TYR A 209 -14.81 -3.74 -12.09
N ARG A 210 -14.64 -2.80 -13.04
CA ARG A 210 -14.29 -1.44 -12.68
C ARG A 210 -15.49 -0.73 -12.04
N MET A 211 -15.23 0.05 -11.02
CA MET A 211 -16.24 0.81 -10.31
C MET A 211 -15.85 2.31 -10.27
N PRO A 212 -16.79 3.21 -9.98
CA PRO A 212 -16.50 4.62 -9.74
C PRO A 212 -15.48 4.83 -8.60
N GLY A 213 -14.87 6.00 -8.56
CA GLY A 213 -13.94 6.37 -7.51
C GLY A 213 -14.55 6.31 -6.11
N MET A 214 -13.75 5.98 -5.11
CA MET A 214 -14.21 5.77 -3.72
C MET A 214 -14.95 6.97 -3.10
N ALA A 215 -14.74 8.17 -3.61
CA ALA A 215 -15.44 9.37 -3.17
C ALA A 215 -16.83 9.56 -3.81
N GLU A 216 -17.17 8.77 -4.81
CA GLU A 216 -18.44 8.84 -5.52
C GLU A 216 -19.52 8.04 -4.79
N ARG A 217 -20.77 8.54 -4.83
CA ARG A 217 -21.89 7.87 -4.17
C ARG A 217 -22.08 6.43 -4.63
N ASP A 218 -21.92 6.18 -5.92
CA ASP A 218 -22.15 4.85 -6.50
C ASP A 218 -21.12 3.81 -6.03
N ALA A 219 -19.95 4.25 -5.58
CA ALA A 219 -18.96 3.36 -4.93
C ALA A 219 -19.53 2.71 -3.68
N PHE A 220 -20.22 3.48 -2.81
CA PHE A 220 -20.87 2.94 -1.60
C PHE A 220 -22.01 1.97 -1.94
N VAL A 221 -22.78 2.26 -3.00
CA VAL A 221 -23.84 1.35 -3.47
C VAL A 221 -23.27 0.03 -3.94
N LEU A 222 -22.19 0.09 -4.72
CA LEU A 222 -21.49 -1.12 -5.22
C LEU A 222 -20.82 -1.92 -4.10
N ASP A 223 -20.28 -1.25 -3.08
CA ASP A 223 -19.74 -1.92 -1.90
C ASP A 223 -20.82 -2.68 -1.12
N MET A 224 -22.00 -2.09 -0.95
CA MET A 224 -23.16 -2.78 -0.35
C MET A 224 -23.61 -3.98 -1.21
N ILE A 225 -23.67 -3.84 -2.52
CA ILE A 225 -24.00 -4.94 -3.43
C ILE A 225 -22.95 -6.06 -3.33
N SER A 226 -21.66 -5.70 -3.33
CA SER A 226 -20.57 -6.66 -3.16
C SER A 226 -20.66 -7.41 -1.84
N THR A 227 -20.92 -6.70 -0.76
CA THR A 227 -21.13 -7.29 0.57
C THR A 227 -22.32 -8.24 0.59
N TYR A 228 -23.45 -7.86 0.01
CA TYR A 228 -24.64 -8.73 -0.09
C TYR A 228 -24.36 -10.01 -0.89
N LEU A 229 -23.65 -9.87 -2.02
CA LEU A 229 -23.36 -10.99 -2.91
C LEU A 229 -22.27 -11.92 -2.35
N SER A 230 -21.20 -11.39 -1.75
CA SER A 230 -20.00 -12.15 -1.40
C SER A 230 -19.42 -11.87 0.01
N GLY A 231 -20.06 -11.01 0.82
CA GLY A 231 -19.59 -10.61 2.13
C GLY A 231 -19.85 -11.64 3.23
N GLY A 232 -19.05 -12.71 3.27
CA GLY A 232 -19.12 -13.72 4.33
C GLY A 232 -19.97 -14.95 4.00
N LYS A 233 -20.04 -15.87 4.98
CA LYS A 233 -20.65 -17.20 4.80
C LYS A 233 -22.17 -17.19 4.52
N SER A 234 -22.87 -16.14 4.93
CA SER A 234 -24.30 -15.96 4.70
C SER A 234 -24.64 -15.18 3.43
N SER A 235 -23.66 -14.78 2.65
CA SER A 235 -23.87 -14.07 1.40
C SER A 235 -24.50 -14.98 0.33
N VAL A 236 -25.16 -14.36 -0.63
CA VAL A 236 -25.92 -15.08 -1.67
C VAL A 236 -25.06 -16.10 -2.43
N LEU A 237 -23.86 -15.69 -2.85
CA LEU A 237 -22.95 -16.58 -3.59
C LEU A 237 -22.39 -17.70 -2.71
N SER A 238 -22.04 -17.39 -1.45
CA SER A 238 -21.52 -18.39 -0.52
C SER A 238 -22.59 -19.45 -0.17
N VAL A 239 -23.82 -19.04 0.13
CA VAL A 239 -24.94 -19.96 0.39
C VAL A 239 -25.25 -20.79 -0.81
N SER A 240 -25.36 -20.19 -2.01
CA SER A 240 -25.60 -20.91 -3.25
C SER A 240 -24.55 -21.97 -3.53
N TYR A 241 -23.26 -21.61 -3.39
CA TYR A 241 -22.16 -22.55 -3.58
C TYR A 241 -22.23 -23.71 -2.58
N THR A 242 -22.41 -23.42 -1.29
CA THR A 242 -22.44 -24.41 -0.23
C THR A 242 -23.62 -25.39 -0.39
N HIS A 243 -24.81 -24.90 -0.75
CA HIS A 243 -26.00 -25.74 -0.83
C HIS A 243 -26.20 -26.44 -2.17
N LEU A 244 -25.65 -25.88 -3.26
CA LEU A 244 -25.81 -26.45 -4.61
C LEU A 244 -24.68 -27.40 -5.02
N THR A 245 -23.47 -27.24 -4.46
CA THR A 245 -22.31 -28.05 -4.86
C THR A 245 -21.99 -29.19 -3.93
N LEU A 246 -22.28 -29.10 -2.63
CA LEU A 246 -22.04 -30.19 -1.67
C LEU A 246 -22.80 -31.48 -2.01
N PRO A 247 -24.06 -31.47 -2.44
CA PRO A 247 -24.77 -32.72 -2.85
C PRO A 247 -24.12 -33.44 -4.02
N THR A 248 -23.43 -32.75 -4.90
CA THR A 248 -22.77 -33.37 -6.07
C THR A 248 -21.38 -33.93 -5.73
N ILE A 249 -20.73 -33.49 -4.67
CA ILE A 249 -19.44 -34.02 -4.22
C ILE A 249 -19.59 -35.36 -3.49
N ASN A 250 -20.75 -35.65 -2.92
CA ASN A 250 -21.02 -36.91 -2.22
C ASN A 250 -21.32 -38.11 -3.14
N TRP A 251 -21.18 -37.94 -4.44
CA TRP A 251 -21.46 -38.99 -5.44
C TRP A 251 -20.25 -39.39 -6.31
N VAL A 252 -19.05 -39.01 -5.86
CA VAL A 252 -17.79 -39.42 -6.55
C VAL A 252 -16.95 -40.32 -5.66
#